data_e51e28708092f8acfd378fb161d91688
#
_entry.id   e51e28708092f8acfd378fb161d91688
#
_cell.length_a   1.000
_cell.length_b   1.000
_cell.length_c   1.000
_cell.angle_alpha   90.00
_cell.angle_beta   90.00
_cell.angle_gamma   90.00
#
_symmetry.space_group_name_H-M   'P 1'
#
loop_
_entity.id
_entity.type
_entity.pdbx_description
1 polymer ?
#
loop_
_entity_poly.entity_id
_entity_poly.type
_entity_poly.pdbx_seq_one_letter_code
_entity_poly.pdbx_strand_id
1 'polypeptide(L)'
;MYKLMIVDDSNIIRNRIQRAYDSGKFTLVATATSGVMAIEKFNIHRPDVITMDLTMPQMDGLECIEKIIAQDPEVRILVVSALSDKATGIEALSLGASGFLCKPFSEEELVEALDELMED
;
A
#
# COMPACT_ATOMS: atom_id res chain seq x y z
N MET A 1 -13.80 5.87 -9.94
CA MET A 1 -12.75 4.88 -9.66
C MET A 1 -11.85 5.35 -8.55
N TYR A 2 -11.40 4.43 -7.73
CA TYR A 2 -10.46 4.75 -6.67
C TYR A 2 -9.05 4.90 -7.26
N LYS A 3 -8.34 5.94 -6.84
CA LYS A 3 -6.96 6.18 -7.27
C LYS A 3 -6.02 5.33 -6.41
N LEU A 4 -5.23 4.48 -7.05
CA LEU A 4 -4.32 3.54 -6.39
C LEU A 4 -2.86 3.95 -6.58
N MET A 5 -2.09 3.92 -5.49
CA MET A 5 -0.64 4.03 -5.54
C MET A 5 -0.02 2.75 -5.01
N ILE A 6 1.01 2.25 -5.70
CA ILE A 6 1.73 1.04 -5.30
C ILE A 6 3.12 1.43 -4.82
N VAL A 7 3.45 1.08 -3.58
CA VAL A 7 4.74 1.38 -2.97
C VAL A 7 5.45 0.08 -2.60
N ASP A 8 6.46 -0.27 -3.36
CA ASP A 8 7.25 -1.49 -3.14
C ASP A 8 8.55 -1.35 -3.94
N ASP A 9 9.69 -1.74 -3.36
CA ASP A 9 10.95 -1.67 -4.07
C ASP A 9 11.16 -2.85 -5.02
N SER A 10 10.32 -3.87 -4.96
CA SER A 10 10.37 -5.03 -5.84
C SER A 10 9.59 -4.79 -7.12
N ASN A 11 10.29 -4.83 -8.26
CA ASN A 11 9.66 -4.69 -9.57
C ASN A 11 8.66 -5.83 -9.83
N ILE A 12 8.99 -7.04 -9.37
CA ILE A 12 8.13 -8.22 -9.54
C ILE A 12 6.82 -8.03 -8.78
N ILE A 13 6.89 -7.57 -7.54
CA ILE A 13 5.70 -7.35 -6.71
C ILE A 13 4.84 -6.23 -7.28
N ARG A 14 5.46 -5.10 -7.68
CA ARG A 14 4.69 -4.00 -8.28
C ARG A 14 3.94 -4.46 -9.52
N ASN A 15 4.60 -5.24 -10.38
CA ASN A 15 3.95 -5.75 -11.60
C ASN A 15 2.82 -6.73 -11.27
N ARG A 16 3.01 -7.56 -10.25
CA ARG A 16 1.97 -8.51 -9.83
C ARG A 16 0.74 -7.78 -9.31
N ILE A 17 0.93 -6.76 -8.48
CA ILE A 17 -0.17 -5.95 -7.96
C ILE A 17 -0.87 -5.23 -9.11
N GLN A 18 -0.09 -4.64 -10.00
CA GLN A 18 -0.63 -3.90 -11.14
C GLN A 18 -1.50 -4.76 -12.04
N ARG A 19 -1.14 -6.02 -12.23
CA ARG A 19 -1.95 -6.95 -13.04
C ARG A 19 -3.23 -7.37 -12.34
N ALA A 20 -3.18 -7.51 -11.02
CA ALA A 20 -4.30 -8.08 -10.25
C ALA A 20 -5.43 -7.09 -9.99
N TYR A 21 -5.14 -5.79 -9.89
CA TYR A 21 -6.16 -4.82 -9.50
C TYR A 21 -7.12 -4.43 -10.63
N ASP A 22 -6.87 -4.86 -11.86
CA ASP A 22 -7.64 -4.43 -13.03
C ASP A 22 -9.05 -5.02 -13.03
N SER A 23 -9.86 -4.53 -12.11
CA SER A 23 -11.24 -4.97 -11.90
C SER A 23 -12.26 -3.88 -12.27
N GLY A 24 -11.79 -2.75 -12.79
CA GLY A 24 -12.64 -1.61 -13.09
C GLY A 24 -12.93 -0.69 -11.91
N LYS A 25 -12.45 -1.04 -10.72
CA LYS A 25 -12.65 -0.22 -9.51
C LYS A 25 -11.50 0.73 -9.22
N PHE A 26 -10.31 0.39 -9.70
CA PHE A 26 -9.09 1.13 -9.36
C PHE A 26 -8.38 1.67 -10.59
N THR A 27 -7.79 2.85 -10.46
CA THR A 27 -6.94 3.46 -11.48
C THR A 27 -5.56 3.68 -10.87
N LEU A 28 -4.52 3.10 -11.47
CA LEU A 28 -3.15 3.32 -11.00
C LEU A 28 -2.72 4.74 -11.34
N VAL A 29 -2.41 5.53 -10.31
CA VAL A 29 -1.98 6.93 -10.51
C VAL A 29 -0.50 7.13 -10.25
N ALA A 30 0.14 6.24 -9.48
CA ALA A 30 1.56 6.37 -9.18
C ALA A 30 2.13 5.07 -8.67
N THR A 31 3.45 4.91 -8.82
CA THR A 31 4.22 3.86 -8.18
C THR A 31 5.42 4.51 -7.50
N ALA A 32 5.91 3.90 -6.42
CA ALA A 32 7.06 4.38 -5.70
C ALA A 32 7.92 3.20 -5.25
N THR A 33 9.23 3.40 -5.20
CA THR A 33 10.18 2.37 -4.82
C THR A 33 10.86 2.64 -3.48
N SER A 34 10.50 3.75 -2.84
CA SER A 34 11.04 4.13 -1.52
C SER A 34 10.00 4.95 -0.78
N GLY A 35 10.17 5.10 0.53
CA GLY A 35 9.28 5.91 1.34
C GLY A 35 9.34 7.39 0.96
N VAL A 36 10.53 7.89 0.63
CA VAL A 36 10.68 9.29 0.20
C VAL A 36 9.89 9.55 -1.08
N MET A 37 10.04 8.66 -2.07
CA MET A 37 9.30 8.77 -3.32
C MET A 37 7.79 8.65 -3.09
N ALA A 38 7.38 7.78 -2.17
CA ALA A 38 5.97 7.60 -1.84
C ALA A 38 5.35 8.89 -1.31
N ILE A 39 6.04 9.61 -0.43
CA ILE A 39 5.56 10.88 0.09
C ILE A 39 5.42 11.92 -1.02
N GLU A 40 6.42 12.01 -1.90
CA GLU A 40 6.39 12.94 -3.04
C GLU A 40 5.20 12.65 -3.96
N LYS A 41 5.01 11.38 -4.33
CA LYS A 41 3.92 10.96 -5.20
C LYS A 41 2.56 11.15 -4.53
N PHE A 42 2.48 10.89 -3.22
CA PHE A 42 1.26 11.11 -2.47
C PHE A 42 0.84 12.59 -2.53
N ASN A 43 1.78 13.48 -2.34
CA ASN A 43 1.50 14.92 -2.37
C ASN A 43 1.02 15.40 -3.74
N ILE A 44 1.52 14.78 -4.82
CA ILE A 44 1.14 15.14 -6.18
C ILE A 44 -0.21 14.54 -6.57
N HIS A 45 -0.41 13.25 -6.32
CA HIS A 45 -1.54 12.49 -6.86
C HIS A 45 -2.70 12.29 -5.90
N ARG A 46 -2.48 12.40 -4.61
CA ARG A 46 -3.49 12.22 -3.56
C ARG A 46 -4.33 10.96 -3.80
N PRO A 47 -3.72 9.77 -3.77
CA PRO A 47 -4.46 8.52 -3.98
C PRO A 47 -5.47 8.25 -2.88
N ASP A 48 -6.49 7.47 -3.22
CA ASP A 48 -7.51 7.03 -2.26
C ASP A 48 -7.06 5.79 -1.49
N VAL A 49 -6.21 4.97 -2.13
CA VAL A 49 -5.74 3.71 -1.57
C VAL A 49 -4.28 3.49 -1.95
N ILE A 50 -3.52 2.93 -1.02
CA ILE A 50 -2.09 2.68 -1.21
C ILE A 50 -1.79 1.25 -0.78
N THR A 51 -1.01 0.51 -1.59
CA THR A 51 -0.38 -0.72 -1.12
C THR A 51 1.02 -0.36 -0.68
N MET A 52 1.40 -0.75 0.54
CA MET A 52 2.64 -0.29 1.17
C MET A 52 3.50 -1.46 1.63
N ASP A 53 4.69 -1.58 1.04
CA ASP A 53 5.72 -2.48 1.56
C ASP A 53 6.38 -1.82 2.77
N LEU A 54 6.64 -2.60 3.82
CA LEU A 54 7.22 -2.05 5.06
C LEU A 54 8.73 -1.98 5.02
N THR A 55 9.39 -2.80 4.18
CA THR A 55 10.86 -2.87 4.12
C THR A 55 11.36 -2.23 2.83
N MET A 56 11.77 -0.97 2.91
CA MET A 56 12.25 -0.22 1.76
C MET A 56 13.46 0.63 2.13
N PRO A 57 14.30 1.01 1.14
CA PRO A 57 15.42 1.92 1.40
C PRO A 57 14.93 3.35 1.68
N GLN A 58 15.80 4.14 2.31
CA GLN A 58 15.64 5.56 2.61
C GLN A 58 14.65 5.85 3.73
N MET A 59 13.39 5.49 3.58
CA MET A 59 12.38 5.67 4.60
C MET A 59 11.55 4.39 4.65
N ASP A 60 11.47 3.74 5.81
CA ASP A 60 10.71 2.50 5.92
C ASP A 60 9.20 2.77 5.84
N GLY A 61 8.45 1.68 5.67
CA GLY A 61 7.02 1.78 5.47
C GLY A 61 6.27 2.34 6.67
N LEU A 62 6.73 2.06 7.89
CA LEU A 62 6.06 2.56 9.10
C LEU A 62 6.13 4.09 9.19
N GLU A 63 7.31 4.65 8.96
CA GLU A 63 7.48 6.09 8.96
C GLU A 63 6.66 6.73 7.84
N CYS A 64 6.63 6.09 6.68
CA CYS A 64 5.86 6.54 5.54
C CYS A 64 4.36 6.57 5.85
N ILE A 65 3.82 5.51 6.46
CA ILE A 65 2.42 5.44 6.86
C ILE A 65 2.09 6.57 7.84
N GLU A 66 2.92 6.77 8.84
CA GLU A 66 2.71 7.82 9.86
C GLU A 66 2.60 9.19 9.20
N LYS A 67 3.50 9.50 8.28
CA LYS A 67 3.51 10.78 7.58
C LYS A 67 2.30 10.97 6.66
N ILE A 68 1.91 9.91 5.96
CA ILE A 68 0.76 9.97 5.05
C ILE A 68 -0.54 10.14 5.83
N ILE A 69 -0.73 9.37 6.89
CA ILE A 69 -1.93 9.45 7.73
C ILE A 69 -2.04 10.82 8.40
N ALA A 70 -0.91 11.43 8.77
CA ALA A 70 -0.91 12.78 9.33
C ALA A 70 -1.45 13.81 8.34
N GLN A 71 -1.23 13.60 7.04
CA GLN A 71 -1.72 14.49 6.00
C GLN A 71 -3.15 14.20 5.56
N ASP A 72 -3.53 12.91 5.57
CA ASP A 72 -4.85 12.48 5.13
C ASP A 72 -5.30 11.25 5.93
N PRO A 73 -6.05 11.44 7.01
CA PRO A 73 -6.53 10.32 7.82
C PRO A 73 -7.54 9.41 7.12
N GLU A 74 -8.08 9.85 5.98
CA GLU A 74 -9.08 9.09 5.21
C GLU A 74 -8.47 8.13 4.20
N VAL A 75 -7.18 8.27 3.88
CA VAL A 75 -6.54 7.38 2.92
C VAL A 75 -6.49 5.95 3.47
N ARG A 76 -6.72 4.98 2.60
CA ARG A 76 -6.71 3.57 2.97
C ARG A 76 -5.38 2.95 2.57
N ILE A 77 -4.71 2.30 3.52
CA ILE A 77 -3.40 1.71 3.28
C ILE A 77 -3.45 0.22 3.56
N LEU A 78 -3.16 -0.57 2.52
CA LEU A 78 -2.99 -2.01 2.63
C LEU A 78 -1.49 -2.31 2.74
N VAL A 79 -1.08 -2.82 3.89
CA VAL A 79 0.31 -3.24 4.08
C VAL A 79 0.52 -4.57 3.37
N VAL A 80 1.55 -4.66 2.53
CA VAL A 80 1.90 -5.87 1.79
C VAL A 80 3.33 -6.24 2.18
N SER A 81 3.49 -7.25 3.02
CA SER A 81 4.80 -7.57 3.59
C SER A 81 4.96 -9.06 3.85
N ALA A 82 6.21 -9.48 4.13
CA ALA A 82 6.51 -10.88 4.41
C ALA A 82 5.87 -11.31 5.74
N LEU A 83 5.56 -12.61 5.85
CA LEU A 83 5.01 -13.17 7.07
C LEU A 83 5.93 -12.96 8.27
N SER A 84 7.24 -12.95 8.05
CA SER A 84 8.23 -12.69 9.12
C SER A 84 8.10 -11.30 9.72
N ASP A 85 7.42 -10.39 9.02
CA ASP A 85 7.23 -9.00 9.48
C ASP A 85 5.89 -8.78 10.17
N LYS A 86 5.27 -9.84 10.68
CA LYS A 86 3.94 -9.76 11.26
C LYS A 86 3.84 -8.76 12.42
N ALA A 87 4.83 -8.71 13.28
CA ALA A 87 4.85 -7.75 14.39
C ALA A 87 4.90 -6.31 13.88
N THR A 88 5.67 -6.07 12.82
CA THR A 88 5.74 -4.76 12.17
C THR A 88 4.42 -4.42 11.49
N GLY A 89 3.74 -5.42 10.92
CA GLY A 89 2.42 -5.24 10.34
C GLY A 89 1.38 -4.80 11.37
N ILE A 90 1.43 -5.38 12.56
CA ILE A 90 0.54 -4.98 13.67
C ILE A 90 0.82 -3.54 14.07
N GLU A 91 2.10 -3.16 14.15
CA GLU A 91 2.47 -1.78 14.44
C GLU A 91 1.95 -0.81 13.38
N ALA A 92 2.02 -1.21 12.10
CA ALA A 92 1.47 -0.41 11.01
C ALA A 92 -0.02 -0.15 11.18
N LEU A 93 -0.77 -1.17 11.61
CA LEU A 93 -2.20 -1.02 11.86
C LEU A 93 -2.45 -0.02 12.98
N SER A 94 -1.62 -0.02 14.02
CA SER A 94 -1.75 0.92 15.12
C SER A 94 -1.44 2.36 14.69
N LEU A 95 -0.67 2.53 13.63
CA LEU A 95 -0.33 3.85 13.07
C LEU A 95 -1.37 4.36 12.07
N GLY A 96 -2.37 3.55 11.74
CA GLY A 96 -3.45 3.98 10.88
C GLY A 96 -3.61 3.18 9.57
N ALA A 97 -2.79 2.16 9.33
CA ALA A 97 -2.98 1.29 8.17
C ALA A 97 -4.33 0.57 8.31
N SER A 98 -4.95 0.29 7.15
CA SER A 98 -6.31 -0.25 7.11
C SER A 98 -6.38 -1.77 6.99
N GLY A 99 -5.31 -2.41 6.53
CA GLY A 99 -5.28 -3.86 6.37
C GLY A 99 -3.88 -4.37 6.14
N PHE A 100 -3.74 -5.70 6.11
CA PHE A 100 -2.46 -6.38 5.97
C PHE A 100 -2.62 -7.58 5.04
N LEU A 101 -1.68 -7.74 4.09
CA LEU A 101 -1.62 -8.88 3.19
C LEU A 101 -0.21 -9.45 3.21
N CYS A 102 -0.08 -10.76 3.49
CA CYS A 102 1.23 -11.41 3.56
C CYS A 102 1.73 -11.82 2.19
N LYS A 103 3.03 -11.64 1.96
CA LYS A 103 3.74 -12.21 0.81
C LYS A 103 4.14 -13.65 1.13
N PRO A 104 4.11 -14.58 0.18
CA PRO A 104 3.55 -14.43 -1.16
C PRO A 104 2.01 -14.46 -1.13
N PHE A 105 1.39 -13.77 -2.07
CA PHE A 105 -0.05 -13.72 -2.17
C PHE A 105 -0.49 -14.10 -3.59
N SER A 106 -1.73 -14.61 -3.72
CA SER A 106 -2.34 -14.83 -5.02
C SER A 106 -3.05 -13.56 -5.49
N GLU A 107 -3.35 -13.51 -6.79
CA GLU A 107 -4.12 -12.39 -7.33
C GLU A 107 -5.49 -12.27 -6.66
N GLU A 108 -6.11 -13.44 -6.38
CA GLU A 108 -7.41 -13.48 -5.71
C GLU A 108 -7.34 -12.90 -4.30
N GLU A 109 -6.28 -13.26 -3.55
CA GLU A 109 -6.08 -12.72 -2.21
C GLU A 109 -5.89 -11.21 -2.22
N LEU A 110 -5.16 -10.71 -3.20
CA LEU A 110 -4.93 -9.27 -3.34
C LEU A 110 -6.24 -8.54 -3.66
N VAL A 111 -7.00 -9.03 -4.64
CA VAL A 111 -8.27 -8.42 -5.04
C VAL A 111 -9.25 -8.43 -3.86
N GLU A 112 -9.34 -9.54 -3.14
CA GLU A 112 -10.18 -9.65 -1.96
C GLU A 112 -9.78 -8.65 -0.88
N ALA A 113 -8.47 -8.54 -0.63
CA ALA A 113 -7.96 -7.60 0.38
C ALA A 113 -8.26 -6.15 0.00
N LEU A 114 -8.09 -5.79 -1.27
CA LEU A 114 -8.40 -4.45 -1.74
C LEU A 114 -9.91 -4.16 -1.67
N ASP A 115 -10.74 -5.13 -2.02
CA ASP A 115 -12.19 -4.96 -1.94
C ASP A 115 -12.65 -4.76 -0.49
N GLU A 116 -12.13 -5.57 0.43
CA GLU A 116 -12.45 -5.42 1.85
C GLU A 116 -12.00 -4.07 2.41
N LEU A 117 -10.83 -3.61 1.96
CA LEU A 117 -10.27 -2.34 2.39
C LEU A 117 -11.19 -1.17 2.07
N MET A 118 -11.88 -1.25 0.94
CA MET A 118 -12.74 -0.16 0.45
C MET A 118 -14.19 -0.29 0.91
N GLU A 119 -14.53 -1.36 1.64
CA GLU A 119 -15.86 -1.50 2.23
C GLU A 119 -16.03 -0.53 3.39
N ASP A 120 -17.24 -0.03 3.52
CA ASP A 120 -17.61 0.85 4.63
C ASP A 120 -18.15 0.05 5.83
#